data_dcd639aa50debafd69ecd448c1a908fc
#
_entry.id   dcd639aa50debafd69ecd448c1a908fc
#
_cell.length_a   1.000
_cell.length_b   1.000
_cell.length_c   1.000
_cell.angle_alpha   90.00
_cell.angle_beta   90.00
_cell.angle_gamma   90.00
#
_symmetry.space_group_name_H-M   'P 1'
#
loop_
_entity.id
_entity.type
_entity.pdbx_description
1 polymer ?
#
loop_
_entity_poly.entity_id
_entity_poly.type
_entity_poly.pdbx_seq_one_letter_code
_entity_poly.pdbx_strand_id
1 'polypeptide(L)'
;MPWAKGYWRFGQEHIPALRTCIIGGLETERLVAMAEQQSTQELGFDPDALRAKYREERDKRLRSDGNEQYFEVKGDFSRYVDDPYIDEVLEREPLTDDVDVIVVGGGFGGLLTGARLTEAGVGRIRLIEKGGGFGGTWSWNRSPGAACDVESYVYLPFCEELNFVPKEKYTHAPEILAHSRAIGEKFNLYEHACFQTEVEGMHWNEEIQRWTVTTNRGDAMTAKYVCMANGPLNRPKLPGIKGIDTYQGHTFHTSRWDYAYTGGGPEGGLTGLADKRVGIIGTGATAIQCVPHVARSAQELHVFQRTPSSVDVRANRPTDPEWAASLEPGWQQARMDNFNTLVSGGFADEDLVNDGWTEIIRNLASMVNFRGEVRLSPAEVAEKMELADFQKMEQIRARAEELVNDPSTAEALKPYYRQFCKRPCFNDEYLPAFNRPNVHLVDTEGRGIDEITERGIIANGEEIALD
;
A
#
# COMPACT_ATOMS: atom_id res chain seq x y z
N MET A 1 -21.90 -1.81 8.91
CA MET A 1 -22.11 -0.35 8.74
C MET A 1 -21.99 -0.03 7.26
N PRO A 2 -22.95 0.65 6.63
CA PRO A 2 -23.02 0.82 5.18
C PRO A 2 -22.38 2.15 4.78
N TRP A 3 -21.18 2.09 4.21
CA TRP A 3 -20.58 3.21 3.49
C TRP A 3 -20.32 2.78 2.05
N ALA A 4 -21.38 2.74 1.24
CA ALA A 4 -21.30 2.75 -0.20
C ALA A 4 -22.71 2.87 -0.78
N LYS A 5 -23.17 4.11 -1.02
CA LYS A 5 -24.18 4.48 -2.05
C LYS A 5 -24.50 5.98 -1.85
N GLY A 6 -23.82 6.81 -2.58
CA GLY A 6 -24.14 8.22 -2.75
C GLY A 6 -23.72 8.67 -4.13
N TYR A 7 -24.49 8.24 -5.15
CA TYR A 7 -24.41 8.83 -6.49
C TYR A 7 -25.01 10.22 -6.45
N TRP A 8 -24.20 11.22 -6.66
CA TRP A 8 -24.67 12.57 -6.95
C TRP A 8 -25.08 12.65 -8.42
N ARG A 9 -26.40 12.71 -8.67
CA ARG A 9 -26.95 13.20 -9.95
C ARG A 9 -26.98 14.72 -9.89
N PHE A 10 -26.20 15.39 -10.70
CA PHE A 10 -26.40 16.81 -10.98
C PHE A 10 -27.46 16.96 -12.06
N GLY A 11 -28.58 17.58 -11.69
CA GLY A 11 -29.62 17.98 -12.61
C GLY A 11 -29.16 19.18 -13.48
N GLN A 12 -29.51 19.11 -14.75
CA GLN A 12 -29.45 20.28 -15.65
C GLN A 12 -30.60 21.21 -15.29
N GLU A 13 -30.28 22.43 -14.83
CA GLU A 13 -31.27 23.54 -14.89
C GLU A 13 -30.60 24.84 -15.33
N HIS A 14 -31.09 25.27 -16.44
CA HIS A 14 -31.25 26.62 -17.04
C HIS A 14 -30.28 27.76 -16.66
N ILE A 15 -29.45 28.14 -17.61
CA ILE A 15 -28.85 29.46 -17.74
C ILE A 15 -29.78 30.34 -18.64
N PRO A 16 -30.23 31.53 -18.18
CA PRO A 16 -31.00 32.41 -19.04
C PRO A 16 -30.11 33.09 -20.08
N ALA A 17 -30.61 33.13 -21.29
CA ALA A 17 -29.99 33.76 -22.43
C ALA A 17 -29.86 35.29 -22.23
N LEU A 18 -28.63 35.79 -22.30
CA LEU A 18 -28.35 37.20 -22.59
C LEU A 18 -28.03 37.36 -24.09
N ARG A 19 -28.93 38.09 -24.76
CA ARG A 19 -28.79 38.42 -26.18
C ARG A 19 -27.71 39.50 -26.40
N THR A 20 -26.76 39.16 -27.16
CA THR A 20 -26.05 39.85 -28.27
C THR A 20 -25.85 41.37 -28.22
N CYS A 21 -24.59 41.79 -28.14
CA CYS A 21 -24.04 42.89 -28.91
C CYS A 21 -22.86 42.38 -29.75
N ILE A 22 -23.04 42.39 -31.07
CA ILE A 22 -22.09 41.86 -32.06
C ILE A 22 -21.04 42.96 -32.37
N ILE A 23 -20.13 43.29 -31.51
CA ILE A 23 -18.83 43.93 -31.78
C ILE A 23 -17.76 43.55 -30.73
N GLY A 24 -18.07 42.77 -29.69
CA GLY A 24 -17.11 42.37 -28.62
C GLY A 24 -16.62 40.92 -28.65
N GLY A 25 -17.13 40.08 -29.57
CA GLY A 25 -16.85 38.63 -29.50
C GLY A 25 -15.36 38.25 -29.68
N LEU A 26 -14.69 38.89 -30.62
CA LEU A 26 -13.28 38.60 -30.91
C LEU A 26 -12.30 39.15 -29.85
N GLU A 27 -12.65 40.27 -29.20
CA GLU A 27 -11.85 40.83 -28.11
C GLU A 27 -12.06 40.05 -26.80
N THR A 28 -13.29 39.60 -26.54
CA THR A 28 -13.59 38.78 -25.35
C THR A 28 -12.98 37.41 -25.47
N GLU A 29 -13.05 36.75 -26.62
CA GLU A 29 -12.37 35.46 -26.86
C GLU A 29 -10.85 35.60 -26.78
N ARG A 30 -10.27 36.69 -27.26
CA ARG A 30 -8.85 36.98 -27.14
C ARG A 30 -8.44 37.27 -25.71
N LEU A 31 -9.23 37.99 -24.94
CA LEU A 31 -8.94 38.25 -23.50
C LEU A 31 -9.10 37.00 -22.65
N VAL A 32 -10.09 36.16 -22.94
CA VAL A 32 -10.24 34.85 -22.29
C VAL A 32 -9.07 33.94 -22.65
N ALA A 33 -8.69 33.83 -23.91
CA ALA A 33 -7.55 33.06 -24.36
C ALA A 33 -6.20 33.58 -23.80
N MET A 34 -6.05 34.91 -23.65
CA MET A 34 -4.87 35.49 -23.01
C MET A 34 -4.85 35.27 -21.50
N ALA A 35 -6.01 35.31 -20.81
CA ALA A 35 -6.12 35.00 -19.39
C ALA A 35 -5.89 33.52 -19.14
N GLU A 36 -6.37 32.63 -19.99
CA GLU A 36 -6.10 31.19 -19.95
C GLU A 36 -4.64 30.89 -20.23
N GLN A 37 -4.01 31.53 -21.22
CA GLN A 37 -2.57 31.41 -21.48
C GLN A 37 -1.71 31.94 -20.32
N GLN A 38 -2.14 33.01 -19.65
CA GLN A 38 -1.42 33.57 -18.50
C GLN A 38 -1.55 32.68 -17.27
N SER A 39 -2.72 32.07 -17.03
CA SER A 39 -2.93 31.09 -15.95
C SER A 39 -2.14 29.79 -16.19
N THR A 40 -2.08 29.31 -17.42
CA THR A 40 -1.32 28.11 -17.81
C THR A 40 0.19 28.36 -17.66
N GLN A 41 0.64 29.57 -17.96
CA GLN A 41 2.05 29.95 -17.81
C GLN A 41 2.48 30.08 -16.35
N GLU A 42 1.57 30.51 -15.46
CA GLU A 42 1.79 30.53 -14.00
C GLU A 42 1.78 29.13 -13.37
N LEU A 43 0.94 28.21 -13.88
CA LEU A 43 0.83 26.84 -13.38
C LEU A 43 1.93 25.90 -13.92
N GLY A 44 2.51 26.20 -15.10
CA GLY A 44 3.47 25.34 -15.78
C GLY A 44 2.84 24.12 -16.50
N PHE A 45 1.52 23.98 -16.51
CA PHE A 45 0.77 22.94 -17.22
C PHE A 45 -0.62 23.43 -17.63
N ASP A 46 -1.22 22.74 -18.59
CA ASP A 46 -2.61 22.98 -19.05
C ASP A 46 -3.58 22.04 -18.29
N PRO A 47 -4.43 22.55 -17.40
CA PRO A 47 -5.39 21.73 -16.65
C PRO A 47 -6.39 20.97 -17.53
N ASP A 48 -6.85 21.55 -18.65
CA ASP A 48 -7.83 20.92 -19.52
C ASP A 48 -7.20 19.77 -20.33
N ALA A 49 -5.98 19.97 -20.80
CA ALA A 49 -5.19 18.91 -21.43
C ALA A 49 -4.95 17.74 -20.44
N LEU A 50 -4.61 18.03 -19.17
CA LEU A 50 -4.46 17.00 -18.15
C LEU A 50 -5.77 16.27 -17.82
N ARG A 51 -6.89 16.98 -17.72
CA ARG A 51 -8.22 16.36 -17.55
C ARG A 51 -8.55 15.42 -18.72
N ALA A 52 -8.24 15.82 -19.94
CA ALA A 52 -8.43 14.98 -21.12
C ALA A 52 -7.53 13.73 -21.07
N LYS A 53 -6.24 13.90 -20.74
CA LYS A 53 -5.27 12.80 -20.61
C LYS A 53 -5.67 11.83 -19.51
N TYR A 54 -6.08 12.31 -18.34
CA TYR A 54 -6.53 11.44 -17.24
C TYR A 54 -7.78 10.62 -17.61
N ARG A 55 -8.71 11.20 -18.39
CA ARG A 55 -9.87 10.45 -18.91
C ARG A 55 -9.45 9.37 -19.90
N GLU A 56 -8.59 9.70 -20.86
CA GLU A 56 -8.03 8.74 -21.82
C GLU A 56 -7.38 7.56 -21.11
N GLU A 57 -6.47 7.85 -20.16
CA GLU A 57 -5.74 6.82 -19.41
C GLU A 57 -6.66 5.98 -18.52
N ARG A 58 -7.69 6.58 -17.92
CA ARG A 58 -8.73 5.85 -17.21
C ARG A 58 -9.46 4.87 -18.12
N ASP A 59 -9.88 5.35 -19.28
CA ASP A 59 -10.74 4.59 -20.21
C ASP A 59 -10.01 3.38 -20.80
N LYS A 60 -8.68 3.47 -21.00
CA LYS A 60 -7.84 2.32 -21.37
C LYS A 60 -7.89 1.18 -20.32
N ARG A 61 -8.15 1.49 -19.06
CA ARG A 61 -8.05 0.57 -17.91
C ARG A 61 -9.39 0.11 -17.36
N LEU A 62 -10.49 0.65 -17.88
CA LEU A 62 -11.83 0.22 -17.47
C LEU A 62 -12.08 -1.22 -17.94
N ARG A 63 -12.46 -2.07 -16.99
CA ARG A 63 -12.79 -3.48 -17.23
C ARG A 63 -14.23 -3.76 -16.80
N SER A 64 -14.93 -4.57 -17.57
CA SER A 64 -16.30 -5.00 -17.28
C SER A 64 -16.36 -6.07 -16.18
N ASP A 65 -15.28 -6.84 -15.98
CA ASP A 65 -15.18 -7.94 -15.04
C ASP A 65 -14.82 -7.49 -13.59
N GLY A 66 -14.45 -6.23 -13.39
CA GLY A 66 -14.23 -5.68 -12.04
C GLY A 66 -13.31 -6.58 -11.18
N ASN A 67 -13.84 -7.06 -10.05
CA ASN A 67 -13.08 -7.93 -9.14
C ASN A 67 -12.94 -9.38 -9.63
N GLU A 68 -13.72 -9.82 -10.60
CA GLU A 68 -13.61 -11.16 -11.20
C GLU A 68 -12.32 -11.34 -12.00
N GLN A 69 -11.60 -10.25 -12.27
CA GLN A 69 -10.25 -10.27 -12.84
C GLN A 69 -9.21 -10.94 -11.94
N TYR A 70 -9.54 -11.27 -10.70
CA TYR A 70 -8.63 -11.93 -9.76
C TYR A 70 -9.15 -13.30 -9.37
N PHE A 71 -8.25 -14.28 -9.31
CA PHE A 71 -8.56 -15.58 -8.77
C PHE A 71 -8.38 -15.60 -7.25
N GLU A 72 -9.35 -16.21 -6.56
CA GLU A 72 -9.14 -16.64 -5.19
C GLU A 72 -8.17 -17.84 -5.18
N VAL A 73 -7.27 -17.83 -4.22
CA VAL A 73 -6.28 -18.89 -4.04
C VAL A 73 -6.97 -20.13 -3.46
N LYS A 74 -7.33 -21.07 -4.33
CA LYS A 74 -8.00 -22.36 -4.02
C LYS A 74 -7.47 -23.46 -4.94
N GLY A 75 -7.68 -24.73 -4.58
CA GLY A 75 -7.30 -25.88 -5.40
C GLY A 75 -5.80 -25.91 -5.68
N ASP A 76 -5.40 -25.95 -6.94
CA ASP A 76 -4.00 -26.03 -7.37
C ASP A 76 -3.13 -24.85 -6.93
N PHE A 77 -3.77 -23.74 -6.57
CA PHE A 77 -3.10 -22.54 -6.05
C PHE A 77 -3.03 -22.49 -4.52
N SER A 78 -3.52 -23.52 -3.81
CA SER A 78 -3.54 -23.52 -2.33
C SER A 78 -2.16 -23.28 -1.70
N ARG A 79 -1.09 -23.70 -2.38
CA ARG A 79 0.31 -23.44 -1.96
C ARG A 79 0.64 -21.97 -1.66
N TYR A 80 -0.09 -21.02 -2.26
CA TYR A 80 0.10 -19.59 -1.98
C TYR A 80 -0.59 -19.11 -0.71
N VAL A 81 -1.43 -19.94 -0.06
CA VAL A 81 -2.06 -19.63 1.24
C VAL A 81 -1.17 -20.03 2.38
N ASP A 82 -0.35 -21.08 2.20
CA ASP A 82 0.51 -21.62 3.24
C ASP A 82 1.54 -20.59 3.71
N ASP A 83 1.96 -20.72 4.95
CA ASP A 83 3.04 -19.93 5.52
C ASP A 83 4.39 -20.61 5.20
N PRO A 84 5.22 -20.02 4.28
CA PRO A 84 6.49 -20.63 3.91
C PRO A 84 7.58 -20.41 4.96
N TYR A 85 7.28 -19.73 6.06
CA TYR A 85 8.24 -19.32 7.07
C TYR A 85 8.08 -20.07 8.39
N ILE A 86 7.28 -21.16 8.40
CA ILE A 86 7.18 -22.08 9.53
C ILE A 86 8.10 -23.28 9.29
N ASP A 87 8.92 -23.59 10.29
CA ASP A 87 9.83 -24.74 10.23
C ASP A 87 9.12 -26.04 10.62
N GLU A 88 8.16 -25.96 11.55
CA GLU A 88 7.44 -27.13 12.09
C GLU A 88 5.94 -26.83 12.23
N VAL A 89 5.12 -27.81 11.85
CA VAL A 89 3.68 -27.74 12.10
C VAL A 89 3.42 -28.03 13.57
N LEU A 90 2.77 -27.08 14.26
CA LEU A 90 2.39 -27.26 15.66
C LEU A 90 1.30 -28.32 15.79
N GLU A 91 1.60 -29.38 16.52
CA GLU A 91 0.60 -30.38 16.90
C GLU A 91 0.09 -30.07 18.32
N ARG A 92 -1.21 -30.04 18.49
CA ARG A 92 -1.88 -29.87 19.78
C ARG A 92 -3.30 -30.41 19.75
N GLU A 93 -3.81 -30.74 20.91
CA GLU A 93 -5.23 -31.09 21.07
C GLU A 93 -6.14 -29.86 20.85
N PRO A 94 -7.38 -30.07 20.40
CA PRO A 94 -8.38 -29.02 20.28
C PRO A 94 -8.62 -28.27 21.60
N LEU A 95 -8.74 -26.94 21.53
CA LEU A 95 -9.01 -26.10 22.69
C LEU A 95 -10.53 -25.85 22.87
N THR A 96 -10.96 -25.90 24.13
CA THR A 96 -12.35 -25.64 24.53
C THR A 96 -12.43 -24.58 25.64
N ASP A 97 -11.53 -23.62 25.61
CA ASP A 97 -11.41 -22.57 26.62
C ASP A 97 -12.67 -21.71 26.73
N ASP A 98 -13.00 -21.29 27.95
CA ASP A 98 -13.93 -20.19 28.19
C ASP A 98 -13.12 -18.96 28.66
N VAL A 99 -13.06 -17.93 27.84
CA VAL A 99 -12.27 -16.72 28.11
C VAL A 99 -13.15 -15.47 28.11
N ASP A 100 -12.59 -14.34 28.53
CA ASP A 100 -13.32 -13.08 28.48
C ASP A 100 -13.24 -12.47 27.06
N VAL A 101 -12.06 -12.54 26.43
CA VAL A 101 -11.84 -11.94 25.09
C VAL A 101 -11.06 -12.89 24.20
N ILE A 102 -11.55 -13.08 22.98
CA ILE A 102 -10.77 -13.66 21.87
C ILE A 102 -10.40 -12.52 20.92
N VAL A 103 -9.11 -12.45 20.57
CA VAL A 103 -8.56 -11.50 19.58
C VAL A 103 -8.16 -12.30 18.35
N VAL A 104 -8.73 -11.96 17.19
CA VAL A 104 -8.44 -12.64 15.92
C VAL A 104 -7.42 -11.86 15.12
N GLY A 105 -6.19 -12.38 15.04
CA GLY A 105 -5.05 -11.80 14.35
C GLY A 105 -3.91 -11.39 15.29
N GLY A 106 -2.68 -11.74 14.91
CA GLY A 106 -1.45 -11.50 15.67
C GLY A 106 -0.56 -10.37 15.08
N GLY A 107 -1.15 -9.48 14.26
CA GLY A 107 -0.50 -8.25 13.81
C GLY A 107 -0.56 -7.14 14.87
N PHE A 108 -0.15 -5.91 14.52
CA PHE A 108 -0.16 -4.79 15.46
C PHE A 108 -1.52 -4.57 16.12
N GLY A 109 -2.64 -4.69 15.38
CA GLY A 109 -3.96 -4.56 15.97
C GLY A 109 -4.23 -5.56 17.09
N GLY A 110 -3.85 -6.84 16.89
CA GLY A 110 -3.98 -7.89 17.90
C GLY A 110 -3.03 -7.70 19.07
N LEU A 111 -1.77 -7.37 18.80
CA LEU A 111 -0.75 -7.10 19.82
C LEU A 111 -1.13 -5.93 20.72
N LEU A 112 -1.58 -4.82 20.13
CA LEU A 112 -2.08 -3.64 20.87
C LEU A 112 -3.28 -3.98 21.74
N THR A 113 -4.25 -4.72 21.16
CA THR A 113 -5.45 -5.16 21.90
C THR A 113 -5.06 -6.06 23.08
N GLY A 114 -4.22 -7.06 22.84
CA GLY A 114 -3.75 -7.97 23.88
C GLY A 114 -2.99 -7.26 24.99
N ALA A 115 -2.05 -6.36 24.63
CA ALA A 115 -1.27 -5.59 25.60
C ALA A 115 -2.16 -4.69 26.48
N ARG A 116 -3.05 -3.93 25.88
CA ARG A 116 -3.97 -3.03 26.64
C ARG A 116 -4.97 -3.79 27.50
N LEU A 117 -5.45 -4.96 27.05
CA LEU A 117 -6.28 -5.82 27.89
C LEU A 117 -5.51 -6.37 29.09
N THR A 118 -4.27 -6.80 28.90
CA THR A 118 -3.39 -7.27 29.97
C THR A 118 -3.13 -6.15 31.00
N GLU A 119 -2.79 -4.94 30.55
CA GLU A 119 -2.61 -3.79 31.44
C GLU A 119 -3.89 -3.40 32.21
N ALA A 120 -5.06 -3.59 31.59
CA ALA A 120 -6.34 -3.39 32.26
C ALA A 120 -6.74 -4.53 33.22
N GLY A 121 -5.90 -5.53 33.39
CA GLY A 121 -6.15 -6.65 34.30
C GLY A 121 -7.07 -7.75 33.74
N VAL A 122 -7.33 -7.77 32.42
CA VAL A 122 -8.09 -8.83 31.76
C VAL A 122 -7.16 -10.00 31.46
N GLY A 123 -7.11 -11.00 32.35
CA GLY A 123 -6.15 -12.11 32.23
C GLY A 123 -6.64 -13.31 31.40
N ARG A 124 -7.96 -13.43 31.17
CA ARG A 124 -8.50 -14.55 30.36
C ARG A 124 -8.71 -14.11 28.92
N ILE A 125 -7.62 -14.13 28.13
CA ILE A 125 -7.63 -13.77 26.72
C ILE A 125 -7.07 -14.90 25.86
N ARG A 126 -7.45 -14.95 24.59
CA ARG A 126 -6.80 -15.74 23.54
C ARG A 126 -6.53 -14.87 22.32
N LEU A 127 -5.33 -14.98 21.77
CA LEU A 127 -4.97 -14.38 20.49
C LEU A 127 -4.86 -15.52 19.47
N ILE A 128 -5.67 -15.49 18.42
CA ILE A 128 -5.68 -16.54 17.38
C ILE A 128 -5.01 -15.97 16.14
N GLU A 129 -3.89 -16.57 15.74
CA GLU A 129 -3.09 -16.15 14.58
C GLU A 129 -2.89 -17.32 13.61
N LYS A 130 -3.21 -17.06 12.35
CA LYS A 130 -3.06 -18.04 11.27
C LYS A 130 -1.59 -18.33 10.94
N GLY A 131 -0.72 -17.34 11.04
CA GLY A 131 0.72 -17.48 10.81
C GLY A 131 1.45 -18.21 11.94
N GLY A 132 2.71 -18.53 11.69
CA GLY A 132 3.59 -19.20 12.65
C GLY A 132 4.01 -18.34 13.84
N GLY A 133 3.62 -17.06 13.91
CA GLY A 133 4.00 -16.15 15.00
C GLY A 133 3.41 -14.77 14.87
N PHE A 134 3.70 -13.91 15.86
CA PHE A 134 3.31 -12.50 15.80
C PHE A 134 4.02 -11.75 14.68
N GLY A 135 3.35 -10.73 14.15
CA GLY A 135 3.87 -9.82 13.13
C GLY A 135 2.85 -9.44 12.04
N GLY A 136 1.77 -10.21 11.86
CA GLY A 136 0.72 -9.92 10.89
C GLY A 136 1.27 -9.63 9.50
N THR A 137 1.05 -8.44 8.96
CA THR A 137 1.56 -8.00 7.65
C THR A 137 3.04 -8.30 7.45
N TRP A 138 3.87 -8.08 8.47
CA TRP A 138 5.33 -8.23 8.41
C TRP A 138 5.82 -9.67 8.61
N SER A 139 4.96 -10.53 9.15
CA SER A 139 5.18 -11.98 9.16
C SER A 139 4.96 -12.58 7.78
N TRP A 140 3.97 -12.11 7.03
CA TRP A 140 3.61 -12.60 5.70
C TRP A 140 4.41 -11.95 4.56
N ASN A 141 4.69 -10.64 4.63
CA ASN A 141 5.28 -9.88 3.54
C ASN A 141 6.76 -9.59 3.82
N ARG A 142 7.60 -10.58 3.52
CA ARG A 142 9.06 -10.53 3.74
C ARG A 142 9.84 -10.35 2.44
N SER A 143 9.22 -9.78 1.39
CA SER A 143 9.90 -9.54 0.13
C SER A 143 11.14 -8.64 0.31
N PRO A 144 12.18 -8.79 -0.54
CA PRO A 144 13.39 -7.96 -0.43
C PRO A 144 13.04 -6.47 -0.54
N GLY A 145 13.66 -5.67 0.30
CA GLY A 145 13.43 -4.22 0.36
C GLY A 145 12.11 -3.80 1.00
N ALA A 146 11.29 -4.75 1.49
CA ALA A 146 10.05 -4.39 2.17
C ALA A 146 10.32 -3.49 3.39
N ALA A 147 9.65 -2.34 3.45
CA ALA A 147 9.81 -1.33 4.48
C ALA A 147 8.50 -0.58 4.70
N CYS A 148 8.35 0.09 5.84
CA CYS A 148 7.26 1.01 6.03
C CYS A 148 7.46 2.26 5.15
N ASP A 149 6.38 2.86 4.71
CA ASP A 149 6.34 4.11 3.95
C ASP A 149 5.69 5.26 4.72
N VAL A 150 5.27 4.99 5.94
CA VAL A 150 5.00 5.95 7.00
C VAL A 150 6.22 5.99 7.90
N GLU A 151 6.56 7.14 8.45
CA GLU A 151 7.69 7.30 9.34
C GLU A 151 7.66 6.28 10.49
N SER A 152 8.77 5.60 10.72
CA SER A 152 8.87 4.49 11.70
C SER A 152 8.48 4.89 13.12
N TYR A 153 8.82 6.13 13.51
CA TYR A 153 8.55 6.66 14.86
C TYR A 153 7.05 6.88 15.12
N VAL A 154 6.24 6.97 14.04
CA VAL A 154 4.78 7.02 14.10
C VAL A 154 4.17 5.63 13.89
N TYR A 155 4.76 4.84 12.97
CA TYR A 155 4.20 3.58 12.53
C TYR A 155 4.35 2.44 13.53
N LEU A 156 5.51 2.32 14.21
CA LEU A 156 5.81 1.28 15.18
C LEU A 156 5.17 1.63 16.53
N PRO A 157 4.19 0.85 17.02
CA PRO A 157 3.55 1.16 18.29
C PRO A 157 4.44 0.78 19.48
N PHE A 158 4.20 1.38 20.66
CA PHE A 158 4.89 1.03 21.91
C PHE A 158 6.40 1.25 21.91
N CYS A 159 6.92 2.22 21.14
CA CYS A 159 8.35 2.50 21.18
C CYS A 159 8.83 2.93 22.57
N GLU A 160 8.04 3.77 23.26
CA GLU A 160 8.38 4.19 24.63
C GLU A 160 8.29 3.06 25.63
N GLU A 161 7.22 2.26 25.58
CA GLU A 161 7.04 1.11 26.48
C GLU A 161 8.15 0.04 26.34
N LEU A 162 8.69 -0.11 25.11
CA LEU A 162 9.81 -1.01 24.87
C LEU A 162 11.18 -0.36 25.03
N ASN A 163 11.24 0.94 25.31
CA ASN A 163 12.48 1.71 25.29
C ASN A 163 13.26 1.52 23.98
N PHE A 164 12.55 1.65 22.87
CA PHE A 164 13.05 1.35 21.53
C PHE A 164 12.92 2.58 20.64
N VAL A 165 13.95 2.90 19.88
CA VAL A 165 13.90 3.89 18.81
C VAL A 165 14.32 3.20 17.52
N PRO A 166 13.50 3.27 16.45
CA PRO A 166 13.82 2.67 15.15
C PRO A 166 15.16 3.19 14.61
N LYS A 167 15.89 2.34 13.89
CA LYS A 167 17.22 2.67 13.35
C LYS A 167 17.18 3.68 12.21
N GLU A 168 16.04 3.79 11.54
CA GLU A 168 15.87 4.61 10.35
C GLU A 168 14.51 5.31 10.35
N LYS A 169 14.41 6.42 9.61
CA LYS A 169 13.13 7.11 9.43
C LYS A 169 12.05 6.18 8.83
N TYR A 170 12.44 5.32 7.89
CA TYR A 170 11.56 4.30 7.27
C TYR A 170 12.21 2.94 7.36
N THR A 171 11.98 2.28 8.48
CA THR A 171 12.65 1.01 8.78
C THR A 171 12.13 -0.17 7.94
N HIS A 172 12.99 -1.16 7.78
CA HIS A 172 12.74 -2.35 6.96
C HIS A 172 11.97 -3.44 7.71
N ALA A 173 11.33 -4.33 6.95
CA ALA A 173 10.48 -5.41 7.46
C ALA A 173 11.13 -6.27 8.57
N PRO A 174 12.41 -6.63 8.55
CA PRO A 174 13.03 -7.41 9.64
C PRO A 174 12.96 -6.72 10.99
N GLU A 175 13.21 -5.40 11.05
CA GLU A 175 13.13 -4.65 12.30
C GLU A 175 11.69 -4.51 12.79
N ILE A 176 10.74 -4.29 11.88
CA ILE A 176 9.31 -4.19 12.20
C ILE A 176 8.79 -5.54 12.75
N LEU A 177 9.21 -6.65 12.16
CA LEU A 177 8.86 -7.97 12.62
C LEU A 177 9.47 -8.28 14.01
N ALA A 178 10.75 -7.92 14.21
CA ALA A 178 11.40 -8.05 15.49
C ALA A 178 10.71 -7.22 16.58
N HIS A 179 10.33 -5.99 16.26
CA HIS A 179 9.55 -5.13 17.15
C HIS A 179 8.18 -5.73 17.51
N SER A 180 7.47 -6.30 16.53
CA SER A 180 6.20 -7.00 16.78
C SER A 180 6.36 -8.16 17.79
N ARG A 181 7.44 -8.92 17.64
CA ARG A 181 7.77 -10.03 18.58
C ARG A 181 8.11 -9.52 19.97
N ALA A 182 8.89 -8.43 20.06
CA ALA A 182 9.23 -7.79 21.32
C ALA A 182 8.00 -7.28 22.07
N ILE A 183 6.96 -6.77 21.38
CA ILE A 183 5.67 -6.45 22.00
C ILE A 183 5.04 -7.71 22.61
N GLY A 184 4.99 -8.80 21.84
CA GLY A 184 4.46 -10.08 22.33
C GLY A 184 5.15 -10.59 23.58
N GLU A 185 6.48 -10.48 23.64
CA GLU A 185 7.31 -10.84 24.80
C GLU A 185 7.07 -9.91 25.99
N LYS A 186 7.13 -8.60 25.77
CA LYS A 186 6.99 -7.58 26.82
C LYS A 186 5.68 -7.71 27.59
N PHE A 187 4.59 -7.99 26.89
CA PHE A 187 3.25 -8.10 27.47
C PHE A 187 2.82 -9.56 27.74
N ASN A 188 3.74 -10.52 27.65
CA ASN A 188 3.52 -11.95 27.90
C ASN A 188 2.39 -12.55 27.02
N LEU A 189 2.22 -12.06 25.79
CA LEU A 189 1.11 -12.47 24.92
C LEU A 189 1.30 -13.87 24.32
N TYR A 190 2.52 -14.40 24.30
CA TYR A 190 2.81 -15.75 23.78
C TYR A 190 2.10 -16.85 24.58
N GLU A 191 1.90 -16.68 25.88
CA GLU A 191 1.16 -17.63 26.73
C GLU A 191 -0.33 -17.69 26.36
N HIS A 192 -0.84 -16.66 25.72
CA HIS A 192 -2.24 -16.53 25.30
C HIS A 192 -2.45 -16.79 23.80
N ALA A 193 -1.37 -17.04 23.05
CA ALA A 193 -1.42 -17.16 21.61
C ALA A 193 -1.72 -18.58 21.12
N CYS A 194 -2.56 -18.66 20.08
CA CYS A 194 -2.80 -19.86 19.29
C CYS A 194 -2.28 -19.59 17.88
N PHE A 195 -1.04 -19.97 17.59
CA PHE A 195 -0.43 -19.83 16.27
C PHE A 195 -0.85 -20.96 15.33
N GLN A 196 -0.61 -20.78 14.03
CA GLN A 196 -0.99 -21.69 12.95
C GLN A 196 -2.46 -22.12 13.07
N THR A 197 -3.31 -21.18 13.48
CA THR A 197 -4.71 -21.44 13.80
C THR A 197 -5.60 -20.43 13.06
N GLU A 198 -6.40 -20.93 12.14
CA GLU A 198 -7.34 -20.10 11.35
C GLU A 198 -8.74 -20.20 11.92
N VAL A 199 -9.37 -19.04 12.18
CA VAL A 199 -10.78 -18.99 12.59
C VAL A 199 -11.67 -19.30 11.40
N GLU A 200 -12.53 -20.30 11.52
CA GLU A 200 -13.48 -20.73 10.48
C GLU A 200 -14.91 -20.24 10.74
N GLY A 201 -15.27 -20.08 12.02
CA GLY A 201 -16.62 -19.66 12.39
C GLY A 201 -16.68 -18.88 13.69
N MET A 202 -17.64 -18.00 13.78
CA MET A 202 -17.96 -17.24 14.99
C MET A 202 -19.49 -17.14 15.11
N HIS A 203 -20.04 -17.73 16.15
CA HIS A 203 -21.48 -17.79 16.38
C HIS A 203 -21.83 -17.27 17.77
N TRP A 204 -22.74 -16.31 17.83
CA TRP A 204 -23.29 -15.85 19.11
C TRP A 204 -24.33 -16.86 19.61
N ASN A 205 -24.19 -17.26 20.89
CA ASN A 205 -25.14 -18.15 21.55
C ASN A 205 -25.90 -17.34 22.61
N GLU A 206 -27.18 -17.13 22.38
CA GLU A 206 -28.07 -16.36 23.26
C GLU A 206 -28.28 -17.02 24.63
N GLU A 207 -28.28 -18.35 24.69
CA GLU A 207 -28.57 -19.08 25.94
C GLU A 207 -27.45 -18.90 26.98
N ILE A 208 -26.19 -18.95 26.51
CA ILE A 208 -25.01 -18.81 27.37
C ILE A 208 -24.41 -17.41 27.32
N GLN A 209 -24.95 -16.54 26.46
CA GLN A 209 -24.46 -15.17 26.21
C GLN A 209 -22.93 -15.12 25.94
N ARG A 210 -22.51 -15.98 25.00
CA ARG A 210 -21.12 -16.12 24.57
C ARG A 210 -21.00 -16.25 23.06
N TRP A 211 -19.90 -15.79 22.55
CA TRP A 211 -19.41 -16.19 21.24
C TRP A 211 -18.83 -17.60 21.31
N THR A 212 -19.16 -18.45 20.37
CA THR A 212 -18.43 -19.70 20.10
C THR A 212 -17.56 -19.47 18.87
N VAL A 213 -16.25 -19.63 19.02
CA VAL A 213 -15.26 -19.47 17.94
C VAL A 213 -14.68 -20.84 17.61
N THR A 214 -14.82 -21.23 16.35
CA THR A 214 -14.29 -22.50 15.82
C THR A 214 -13.13 -22.26 14.88
N THR A 215 -12.19 -23.20 14.84
CA THR A 215 -10.96 -23.10 14.05
C THR A 215 -10.68 -24.36 13.24
N ASN A 216 -9.78 -24.22 12.25
CA ASN A 216 -9.27 -25.32 11.43
C ASN A 216 -8.57 -26.45 12.22
N ARG A 217 -8.37 -26.25 13.54
CA ARG A 217 -7.78 -27.26 14.45
C ARG A 217 -8.81 -27.98 15.31
N GLY A 218 -10.11 -27.81 15.01
CA GLY A 218 -11.20 -28.39 15.77
C GLY A 218 -11.48 -27.70 17.10
N ASP A 219 -10.91 -26.54 17.35
CA ASP A 219 -11.20 -25.75 18.54
C ASP A 219 -12.66 -25.29 18.56
N ALA A 220 -13.25 -25.21 19.77
CA ALA A 220 -14.54 -24.61 20.02
C ALA A 220 -14.46 -23.81 21.33
N MET A 221 -13.85 -22.63 21.26
CA MET A 221 -13.64 -21.74 22.39
C MET A 221 -14.81 -20.79 22.58
N THR A 222 -15.12 -20.44 23.81
CA THR A 222 -16.16 -19.46 24.12
C THR A 222 -15.59 -18.16 24.69
N ALA A 223 -16.21 -17.03 24.34
CA ALA A 223 -15.79 -15.72 24.80
C ALA A 223 -16.97 -14.75 24.98
N LYS A 224 -16.82 -13.79 25.93
CA LYS A 224 -17.76 -12.66 26.05
C LYS A 224 -17.64 -11.69 24.88
N TYR A 225 -16.42 -11.45 24.45
CA TYR A 225 -16.10 -10.49 23.39
C TYR A 225 -15.17 -11.12 22.36
N VAL A 226 -15.33 -10.73 21.10
CA VAL A 226 -14.42 -11.04 20.01
C VAL A 226 -13.94 -9.75 19.37
N CYS A 227 -12.63 -9.55 19.37
CA CYS A 227 -11.96 -8.41 18.73
C CYS A 227 -11.38 -8.84 17.38
N MET A 228 -11.88 -8.26 16.29
CA MET A 228 -11.40 -8.55 14.95
C MET A 228 -10.19 -7.68 14.62
N ALA A 229 -9.01 -8.28 14.57
CA ALA A 229 -7.73 -7.65 14.23
C ALA A 229 -7.02 -8.36 13.06
N ASN A 230 -7.77 -9.01 12.19
CA ASN A 230 -7.29 -9.92 11.15
C ASN A 230 -6.58 -9.23 9.96
N GLY A 231 -6.62 -7.90 9.86
CA GLY A 231 -5.97 -7.14 8.80
C GLY A 231 -6.39 -7.51 7.37
N PRO A 232 -6.02 -6.72 6.35
CA PRO A 232 -6.42 -6.99 4.95
C PRO A 232 -5.35 -7.71 4.12
N LEU A 233 -4.10 -7.84 4.57
CA LEU A 233 -2.94 -8.19 3.72
C LEU A 233 -2.40 -9.62 3.94
N ASN A 234 -3.19 -10.54 4.49
CA ASN A 234 -2.76 -11.91 4.75
C ASN A 234 -3.18 -12.92 3.66
N ARG A 235 -4.12 -12.57 2.79
CA ARG A 235 -4.63 -13.45 1.73
C ARG A 235 -4.18 -12.93 0.36
N PRO A 236 -3.27 -13.64 -0.33
CA PRO A 236 -2.87 -13.26 -1.69
C PRO A 236 -4.05 -13.45 -2.65
N LYS A 237 -4.08 -12.64 -3.71
CA LYS A 237 -4.94 -12.83 -4.87
C LYS A 237 -4.08 -12.94 -6.11
N LEU A 238 -4.37 -13.92 -6.95
CA LEU A 238 -3.67 -14.08 -8.22
C LEU A 238 -4.43 -13.36 -9.33
N PRO A 239 -3.73 -12.78 -10.31
CA PRO A 239 -4.37 -12.23 -11.48
C PRO A 239 -5.01 -13.35 -12.30
N GLY A 240 -6.24 -13.12 -12.79
CA GLY A 240 -6.98 -14.06 -13.64
C GLY A 240 -6.43 -14.09 -15.07
N ILE A 241 -5.16 -14.37 -15.24
CA ILE A 241 -4.49 -14.43 -16.54
C ILE A 241 -4.66 -15.84 -17.11
N LYS A 242 -5.06 -15.92 -18.38
CA LYS A 242 -5.15 -17.21 -19.11
C LYS A 242 -3.81 -17.94 -19.04
N GLY A 243 -3.85 -19.23 -18.75
CA GLY A 243 -2.65 -20.10 -18.73
C GLY A 243 -1.78 -19.97 -17.48
N ILE A 244 -2.21 -19.24 -16.43
CA ILE A 244 -1.44 -19.09 -15.18
C ILE A 244 -1.12 -20.43 -14.50
N ASP A 245 -1.90 -21.46 -14.77
CA ASP A 245 -1.75 -22.83 -14.28
C ASP A 245 -0.88 -23.72 -15.18
N THR A 246 -0.50 -23.23 -16.35
CA THR A 246 0.27 -24.04 -17.34
C THR A 246 1.77 -23.80 -17.27
N TYR A 247 2.21 -22.74 -16.63
CA TYR A 247 3.63 -22.35 -16.57
C TYR A 247 4.48 -23.42 -15.86
N GLN A 248 5.59 -23.80 -16.51
CA GLN A 248 6.49 -24.85 -16.03
C GLN A 248 7.70 -24.30 -15.23
N GLY A 249 7.93 -22.98 -15.25
CA GLY A 249 8.98 -22.37 -14.48
C GLY A 249 8.58 -22.17 -13.01
N HIS A 250 9.48 -21.59 -12.22
CA HIS A 250 9.22 -21.35 -10.79
C HIS A 250 8.37 -20.12 -10.55
N THR A 251 7.33 -20.23 -9.76
CA THR A 251 6.43 -19.10 -9.42
C THR A 251 6.13 -19.02 -7.94
N PHE A 252 6.08 -17.80 -7.44
CA PHE A 252 5.59 -17.51 -6.09
C PHE A 252 4.94 -16.12 -6.03
N HIS A 253 4.08 -15.92 -5.06
CA HIS A 253 3.51 -14.60 -4.79
C HIS A 253 4.48 -13.80 -3.91
N THR A 254 4.63 -12.50 -4.13
CA THR A 254 5.57 -11.65 -3.38
C THR A 254 5.35 -11.66 -1.86
N SER A 255 4.11 -11.89 -1.40
CA SER A 255 3.81 -12.09 0.03
C SER A 255 4.15 -13.48 0.55
N ARG A 256 4.70 -14.34 -0.27
CA ARG A 256 5.21 -15.68 0.04
C ARG A 256 6.55 -15.86 -0.66
N TRP A 257 7.48 -14.94 -0.37
CA TRP A 257 8.78 -14.91 -1.06
C TRP A 257 9.58 -16.17 -0.79
N ASP A 258 10.00 -16.83 -1.85
CA ASP A 258 10.75 -18.07 -1.77
C ASP A 258 12.27 -17.81 -1.77
N TYR A 259 12.82 -17.65 -0.59
CA TYR A 259 14.26 -17.50 -0.41
C TYR A 259 15.05 -18.81 -0.63
N ALA A 260 14.40 -19.96 -0.57
CA ALA A 260 15.08 -21.23 -0.90
C ALA A 260 15.44 -21.29 -2.38
N TYR A 261 14.58 -20.70 -3.24
CA TYR A 261 14.83 -20.56 -4.67
C TYR A 261 15.71 -19.36 -5.02
N THR A 262 15.37 -18.18 -4.50
CA THR A 262 16.04 -16.93 -4.88
C THR A 262 17.40 -16.75 -4.20
N GLY A 263 17.65 -17.44 -3.13
CA GLY A 263 18.76 -17.14 -2.22
C GLY A 263 18.56 -15.79 -1.51
N GLY A 264 19.57 -15.36 -0.75
CA GLY A 264 19.58 -14.08 -0.05
C GLY A 264 18.60 -13.98 1.10
N GLY A 265 18.05 -12.80 1.29
CA GLY A 265 17.11 -12.47 2.36
C GLY A 265 16.38 -11.15 2.13
N PRO A 266 15.65 -10.65 3.14
CA PRO A 266 14.92 -9.38 3.04
C PRO A 266 15.79 -8.17 2.66
N GLU A 267 17.09 -8.23 2.92
CA GLU A 267 18.08 -7.20 2.56
C GLU A 267 18.55 -7.34 1.09
N GLY A 268 18.13 -8.37 0.35
CA GLY A 268 18.57 -8.67 -1.00
C GLY A 268 19.59 -9.82 -1.07
N GLY A 269 20.59 -9.70 -1.95
CA GLY A 269 21.60 -10.75 -2.15
C GLY A 269 21.01 -12.02 -2.80
N LEU A 270 20.08 -11.87 -3.75
CA LEU A 270 19.28 -12.94 -4.36
C LEU A 270 20.13 -13.75 -5.35
N THR A 271 21.17 -14.41 -4.87
CA THR A 271 22.20 -15.08 -5.70
C THR A 271 21.66 -16.21 -6.56
N GLY A 272 20.54 -16.83 -6.18
CA GLY A 272 19.84 -17.86 -6.97
C GLY A 272 19.22 -17.33 -8.27
N LEU A 273 19.16 -16.00 -8.45
CA LEU A 273 18.62 -15.35 -9.65
C LEU A 273 19.70 -14.97 -10.67
N ALA A 274 20.98 -15.22 -10.41
CA ALA A 274 22.08 -14.71 -11.23
C ALA A 274 22.09 -15.26 -12.69
N ASP A 275 21.49 -16.41 -12.93
CA ASP A 275 21.32 -17.04 -14.22
C ASP A 275 19.86 -17.08 -14.71
N LYS A 276 18.95 -16.31 -14.08
CA LYS A 276 17.51 -16.37 -14.32
C LYS A 276 16.98 -15.13 -15.04
N ARG A 277 16.01 -15.37 -15.92
CA ARG A 277 15.13 -14.36 -16.51
C ARG A 277 13.87 -14.28 -15.65
N VAL A 278 13.73 -13.19 -14.94
CA VAL A 278 12.68 -13.02 -13.94
C VAL A 278 11.57 -12.11 -14.46
N GLY A 279 10.32 -12.51 -14.27
CA GLY A 279 9.14 -11.68 -14.54
C GLY A 279 8.49 -11.21 -13.24
N ILE A 280 8.26 -9.90 -13.11
CA ILE A 280 7.45 -9.33 -12.03
C ILE A 280 6.15 -8.78 -12.62
N ILE A 281 5.01 -9.34 -12.23
CA ILE A 281 3.69 -8.91 -12.69
C ILE A 281 3.15 -7.85 -11.73
N GLY A 282 3.01 -6.63 -12.24
CA GLY A 282 2.48 -5.49 -11.51
C GLY A 282 3.54 -4.53 -10.97
N THR A 283 3.11 -3.31 -10.71
CA THR A 283 3.93 -2.15 -10.29
C THR A 283 3.36 -1.49 -9.03
N GLY A 284 2.71 -2.26 -8.15
CA GLY A 284 2.21 -1.76 -6.86
C GLY A 284 3.33 -1.60 -5.81
N ALA A 285 2.97 -1.19 -4.60
CA ALA A 285 3.91 -0.86 -3.54
C ALA A 285 4.96 -1.97 -3.26
N THR A 286 4.57 -3.24 -3.31
CA THR A 286 5.51 -4.35 -3.13
C THR A 286 6.52 -4.45 -4.28
N ALA A 287 6.04 -4.34 -5.54
CA ALA A 287 6.92 -4.38 -6.71
C ALA A 287 7.93 -3.24 -6.68
N ILE A 288 7.49 -2.03 -6.33
CA ILE A 288 8.36 -0.85 -6.20
C ILE A 288 9.50 -1.10 -5.21
N GLN A 289 9.25 -1.84 -4.15
CA GLN A 289 10.27 -2.18 -3.14
C GLN A 289 11.18 -3.32 -3.57
N CYS A 290 10.66 -4.38 -4.21
CA CYS A 290 11.48 -5.56 -4.55
C CYS A 290 12.19 -5.45 -5.91
N VAL A 291 11.66 -4.71 -6.88
CA VAL A 291 12.28 -4.52 -8.21
C VAL A 291 13.76 -4.11 -8.13
N PRO A 292 14.18 -3.12 -7.33
CA PRO A 292 15.58 -2.75 -7.22
C PRO A 292 16.50 -3.89 -6.76
N HIS A 293 16.02 -4.76 -5.87
CA HIS A 293 16.77 -5.90 -5.35
C HIS A 293 16.90 -7.01 -6.40
N VAL A 294 15.81 -7.34 -7.09
CA VAL A 294 15.82 -8.31 -8.19
C VAL A 294 16.68 -7.80 -9.36
N ALA A 295 16.57 -6.51 -9.70
CA ALA A 295 17.37 -5.87 -10.73
C ALA A 295 18.89 -5.99 -10.52
N ARG A 296 19.33 -5.99 -9.26
CA ARG A 296 20.74 -6.18 -8.90
C ARG A 296 21.22 -7.62 -9.02
N SER A 297 20.31 -8.59 -9.00
CA SER A 297 20.63 -10.01 -8.84
C SER A 297 20.29 -10.86 -10.07
N ALA A 298 19.22 -10.57 -10.78
CA ALA A 298 18.76 -11.36 -11.90
C ALA A 298 19.62 -11.17 -13.16
N GLN A 299 19.72 -12.20 -14.00
CA GLN A 299 20.31 -12.10 -15.33
C GLN A 299 19.54 -11.11 -16.18
N GLU A 300 18.20 -11.25 -16.21
CA GLU A 300 17.27 -10.32 -16.82
C GLU A 300 16.04 -10.15 -15.91
N LEU A 301 15.49 -8.96 -15.92
CA LEU A 301 14.26 -8.64 -15.19
C LEU A 301 13.27 -7.97 -16.13
N HIS A 302 12.10 -8.58 -16.29
CA HIS A 302 10.96 -8.02 -17.02
C HIS A 302 9.88 -7.58 -16.02
N VAL A 303 9.56 -6.29 -16.01
CA VAL A 303 8.51 -5.71 -15.14
C VAL A 303 7.27 -5.45 -15.97
N PHE A 304 6.22 -6.25 -15.77
CA PHE A 304 4.98 -6.16 -16.54
C PHE A 304 4.06 -5.12 -15.91
N GLN A 305 3.83 -4.03 -16.61
CA GLN A 305 3.07 -2.90 -16.17
C GLN A 305 1.72 -2.79 -16.88
N ARG A 306 0.63 -2.74 -16.09
CA ARG A 306 -0.69 -2.33 -16.59
C ARG A 306 -0.98 -0.86 -16.32
N THR A 307 -0.53 -0.38 -15.17
CA THR A 307 -0.74 1.01 -14.73
C THR A 307 0.48 1.43 -13.92
N PRO A 308 1.19 2.50 -14.32
CA PRO A 308 2.30 3.00 -13.54
C PRO A 308 1.83 3.43 -12.13
N SER A 309 2.69 3.32 -11.16
CA SER A 309 2.44 3.87 -9.82
C SER A 309 3.05 5.26 -9.68
N SER A 310 2.44 6.10 -8.87
CA SER A 310 3.08 7.34 -8.44
C SER A 310 4.22 7.00 -7.49
N VAL A 311 5.45 7.36 -7.85
CA VAL A 311 6.65 7.06 -7.07
C VAL A 311 7.33 8.36 -6.70
N ASP A 312 7.12 8.78 -5.48
CA ASP A 312 7.70 10.00 -4.93
C ASP A 312 8.98 9.72 -4.12
N VAL A 313 9.61 10.76 -3.66
CA VAL A 313 10.85 10.72 -2.87
C VAL A 313 10.56 10.08 -1.50
N ARG A 314 11.38 9.12 -1.09
CA ARG A 314 11.35 8.56 0.26
C ARG A 314 12.31 9.31 1.20
N ALA A 315 13.51 9.64 0.73
CA ALA A 315 14.57 10.25 1.51
C ALA A 315 14.82 9.54 2.85
N ASN A 316 14.94 8.20 2.80
CA ASN A 316 15.26 7.44 4.01
C ASN A 316 16.61 7.84 4.58
N ARG A 317 16.75 7.81 5.89
CA ARG A 317 17.98 8.16 6.59
C ARG A 317 18.07 7.43 7.93
N PRO A 318 19.29 7.16 8.42
CA PRO A 318 19.48 6.68 9.78
C PRO A 318 18.87 7.65 10.81
N THR A 319 18.39 7.08 11.91
CA THR A 319 17.97 7.87 13.08
C THR A 319 19.15 8.65 13.64
N ASP A 320 18.96 9.95 13.82
CA ASP A 320 19.96 10.80 14.45
C ASP A 320 20.12 10.41 15.93
N PRO A 321 21.33 10.00 16.35
CA PRO A 321 21.57 9.59 17.73
C PRO A 321 21.38 10.73 18.76
N GLU A 322 21.67 11.99 18.38
CA GLU A 322 21.50 13.13 19.27
C GLU A 322 20.01 13.42 19.48
N TRP A 323 19.23 13.38 18.39
CA TRP A 323 17.79 13.47 18.48
C TRP A 323 17.20 12.33 19.32
N ALA A 324 17.61 11.08 19.08
CA ALA A 324 17.12 9.93 19.83
C ALA A 324 17.41 10.05 21.34
N ALA A 325 18.58 10.60 21.69
CA ALA A 325 18.96 10.84 23.09
C ALA A 325 18.23 12.01 23.75
N SER A 326 17.64 12.92 22.95
CA SER A 326 16.88 14.08 23.42
C SER A 326 15.39 13.82 23.63
N LEU A 327 14.90 12.62 23.31
CA LEU A 327 13.50 12.29 23.42
C LEU A 327 13.02 12.23 24.88
N GLU A 328 11.98 13.00 25.19
CA GLU A 328 11.36 13.04 26.49
C GLU A 328 10.10 12.16 26.55
N PRO A 329 9.66 11.66 27.72
CA PRO A 329 8.46 10.87 27.84
C PRO A 329 7.24 11.53 27.19
N GLY A 330 6.46 10.76 26.43
CA GLY A 330 5.31 11.24 25.65
C GLY A 330 5.65 11.66 24.21
N TRP A 331 6.91 11.57 23.81
CA TRP A 331 7.36 11.97 22.48
C TRP A 331 6.62 11.25 21.35
N GLN A 332 6.38 9.95 21.52
CA GLN A 332 5.76 9.14 20.48
C GLN A 332 4.29 9.53 20.29
N GLN A 333 3.56 9.67 21.41
CA GLN A 333 2.16 10.09 21.35
C GLN A 333 2.02 11.47 20.71
N ALA A 334 2.86 12.43 21.11
CA ALA A 334 2.85 13.79 20.53
C ALA A 334 3.12 13.76 19.01
N ARG A 335 4.05 12.91 18.56
CA ARG A 335 4.37 12.75 17.15
C ARG A 335 3.25 12.09 16.35
N MET A 336 2.61 11.06 16.91
CA MET A 336 1.45 10.39 16.31
C MET A 336 0.25 11.33 16.21
N ASP A 337 -0.03 12.12 17.24
CA ASP A 337 -1.12 13.11 17.26
C ASP A 337 -0.87 14.21 16.23
N ASN A 338 0.36 14.70 16.13
CA ASN A 338 0.78 15.65 15.10
C ASN A 338 0.55 15.11 13.69
N PHE A 339 1.05 13.90 13.40
CA PHE A 339 0.85 13.23 12.12
C PHE A 339 -0.63 13.04 11.79
N ASN A 340 -1.40 12.47 12.73
CA ASN A 340 -2.82 12.22 12.54
C ASN A 340 -3.60 13.52 12.29
N THR A 341 -3.25 14.60 12.99
CA THR A 341 -3.85 15.92 12.78
C THR A 341 -3.60 16.40 11.35
N LEU A 342 -2.34 16.36 10.90
CA LEU A 342 -1.94 16.85 9.58
C LEU A 342 -2.55 16.01 8.44
N VAL A 343 -2.46 14.68 8.50
CA VAL A 343 -2.99 13.81 7.43
C VAL A 343 -4.51 13.74 7.39
N SER A 344 -5.18 14.19 8.45
CA SER A 344 -6.63 14.38 8.47
C SER A 344 -7.09 15.75 7.96
N GLY A 345 -6.16 16.59 7.48
CA GLY A 345 -6.43 17.95 7.00
C GLY A 345 -6.57 18.99 8.10
N GLY A 346 -6.18 18.65 9.32
CA GLY A 346 -6.10 19.58 10.46
C GLY A 346 -4.86 20.49 10.37
N PHE A 347 -4.69 21.33 11.34
CA PHE A 347 -3.58 22.26 11.46
C PHE A 347 -2.72 21.95 12.70
N ALA A 348 -1.41 21.99 12.52
CA ALA A 348 -0.42 22.03 13.57
C ALA A 348 0.60 23.13 13.26
N ASP A 349 1.15 23.77 14.30
CA ASP A 349 2.14 24.86 14.14
C ASP A 349 3.45 24.34 13.56
N GLU A 350 3.80 23.09 13.81
CA GLU A 350 4.97 22.40 13.30
C GLU A 350 4.58 21.05 12.71
N ASP A 351 5.22 20.64 11.61
CA ASP A 351 5.14 19.31 11.03
C ASP A 351 6.33 18.48 11.54
N LEU A 352 6.11 17.69 12.58
CA LEU A 352 7.15 16.89 13.22
C LEU A 352 7.67 15.77 12.31
N VAL A 353 6.85 15.28 11.39
CA VAL A 353 7.20 14.19 10.46
C VAL A 353 7.85 14.71 9.20
N ASN A 354 7.28 15.74 8.60
CA ASN A 354 7.76 16.44 7.40
C ASN A 354 8.18 15.44 6.30
N ASP A 355 7.21 14.73 5.76
CA ASP A 355 7.41 13.76 4.68
C ASP A 355 6.37 13.90 3.57
N GLY A 356 6.41 13.00 2.58
CA GLY A 356 5.50 13.02 1.44
C GLY A 356 4.02 12.90 1.84
N TRP A 357 3.68 12.21 2.94
CA TRP A 357 2.31 12.12 3.41
C TRP A 357 1.78 13.45 3.94
N THR A 358 2.54 14.10 4.81
CA THR A 358 2.16 15.41 5.37
C THR A 358 2.24 16.50 4.31
N GLU A 359 3.20 16.44 3.38
CA GLU A 359 3.32 17.37 2.26
C GLU A 359 2.08 17.36 1.36
N ILE A 360 1.63 16.18 0.93
CA ILE A 360 0.45 16.02 0.06
C ILE A 360 -0.78 16.71 0.66
N ILE A 361 -1.07 16.41 1.92
CA ILE A 361 -2.25 16.94 2.60
C ILE A 361 -2.09 18.44 2.88
N ARG A 362 -0.90 18.89 3.27
CA ARG A 362 -0.58 20.31 3.47
C ARG A 362 -0.78 21.12 2.17
N ASN A 363 -0.35 20.60 1.03
CA ASN A 363 -0.54 21.26 -0.25
C ASN A 363 -2.02 21.39 -0.60
N LEU A 364 -2.81 20.32 -0.41
CA LEU A 364 -4.26 20.37 -0.59
C LEU A 364 -4.92 21.36 0.37
N ALA A 365 -4.55 21.38 1.64
CA ALA A 365 -5.10 22.27 2.65
C ALA A 365 -4.73 23.75 2.40
N SER A 366 -3.51 24.03 1.96
CA SER A 366 -3.04 25.39 1.66
C SER A 366 -3.81 26.04 0.51
N MET A 367 -4.15 25.26 -0.51
CA MET A 367 -4.94 25.74 -1.67
C MET A 367 -6.38 26.12 -1.31
N VAL A 368 -6.94 25.48 -0.28
CA VAL A 368 -8.33 25.72 0.13
C VAL A 368 -8.45 26.87 1.14
N ASN A 369 -7.34 27.30 1.75
CA ASN A 369 -7.23 28.39 2.71
C ASN A 369 -8.36 28.41 3.78
N PHE A 370 -8.43 27.38 4.59
CA PHE A 370 -9.46 27.25 5.67
C PHE A 370 -9.40 28.36 6.73
N ARG A 371 -8.36 29.21 6.74
CA ARG A 371 -8.18 30.34 7.67
C ARG A 371 -8.55 31.69 7.11
N GLY A 372 -8.93 31.80 5.82
CA GLY A 372 -9.29 33.06 5.19
C GLY A 372 -10.74 33.50 5.52
N GLU A 373 -10.98 34.80 5.50
CA GLU A 373 -12.33 35.41 5.63
C GLU A 373 -13.25 35.07 4.45
N VAL A 374 -12.70 34.57 3.34
CA VAL A 374 -13.45 34.22 2.13
C VAL A 374 -13.88 32.75 2.18
N ARG A 375 -15.19 32.54 2.31
CA ARG A 375 -15.78 31.20 2.17
C ARG A 375 -15.83 30.81 0.70
N LEU A 376 -14.98 29.87 0.31
CA LEU A 376 -15.03 29.26 -1.02
C LEU A 376 -16.31 28.43 -1.17
N SER A 377 -16.89 28.44 -2.36
CA SER A 377 -17.95 27.49 -2.71
C SER A 377 -17.40 26.07 -2.84
N PRO A 378 -18.22 25.01 -2.72
CA PRO A 378 -17.77 23.63 -2.95
C PRO A 378 -17.11 23.40 -4.32
N ALA A 379 -17.53 24.13 -5.35
CA ALA A 379 -16.96 24.04 -6.69
C ALA A 379 -15.54 24.63 -6.72
N GLU A 380 -15.33 25.81 -6.13
CA GLU A 380 -14.01 26.43 -6.02
C GLU A 380 -13.04 25.59 -5.17
N VAL A 381 -13.52 24.95 -4.10
CA VAL A 381 -12.73 24.01 -3.30
C VAL A 381 -12.31 22.82 -4.17
N ALA A 382 -13.23 22.21 -4.91
CA ALA A 382 -12.94 21.06 -5.78
C ALA A 382 -11.94 21.41 -6.88
N GLU A 383 -12.05 22.57 -7.50
CA GLU A 383 -11.13 23.06 -8.53
C GLU A 383 -9.71 23.28 -7.94
N LYS A 384 -9.60 23.94 -6.80
CA LYS A 384 -8.31 24.17 -6.14
C LYS A 384 -7.65 22.85 -5.72
N MET A 385 -8.42 21.90 -5.20
CA MET A 385 -7.91 20.57 -4.87
C MET A 385 -7.43 19.81 -6.11
N GLU A 386 -8.13 19.95 -7.23
CA GLU A 386 -7.69 19.33 -8.49
C GLU A 386 -6.40 19.96 -9.01
N LEU A 387 -6.26 21.29 -8.95
CA LEU A 387 -5.02 21.96 -9.37
C LEU A 387 -3.83 21.57 -8.46
N ALA A 388 -4.03 21.45 -7.14
CA ALA A 388 -2.99 20.99 -6.23
C ALA A 388 -2.56 19.54 -6.54
N ASP A 389 -3.52 18.67 -6.82
CA ASP A 389 -3.26 17.29 -7.26
C ASP A 389 -2.43 17.28 -8.56
N PHE A 390 -2.83 18.05 -9.55
CA PHE A 390 -2.08 18.17 -10.82
C PHE A 390 -0.65 18.63 -10.61
N GLN A 391 -0.44 19.67 -9.79
CA GLN A 391 0.91 20.18 -9.47
C GLN A 391 1.79 19.09 -8.85
N LYS A 392 1.27 18.34 -7.88
CA LYS A 392 2.03 17.25 -7.25
C LYS A 392 2.30 16.12 -8.25
N MET A 393 1.31 15.76 -9.06
CA MET A 393 1.47 14.70 -10.05
C MET A 393 2.43 15.10 -11.19
N GLU A 394 2.52 16.39 -11.56
CA GLU A 394 3.53 16.90 -12.49
C GLU A 394 4.95 16.76 -11.90
N GLN A 395 5.15 17.05 -10.62
CA GLN A 395 6.44 16.83 -9.95
C GLN A 395 6.85 15.35 -10.01
N ILE A 396 5.90 14.43 -9.77
CA ILE A 396 6.14 12.99 -9.84
C ILE A 396 6.47 12.54 -11.26
N ARG A 397 5.80 13.11 -12.28
CA ARG A 397 6.11 12.82 -13.70
C ARG A 397 7.47 13.37 -14.12
N ALA A 398 7.79 14.59 -13.69
CA ALA A 398 9.10 15.19 -13.94
C ALA A 398 10.23 14.36 -13.30
N ARG A 399 9.99 13.79 -12.12
CA ARG A 399 10.94 12.89 -11.45
C ARG A 399 11.22 11.62 -12.26
N ALA A 400 10.22 11.07 -12.96
CA ALA A 400 10.43 9.94 -13.85
C ALA A 400 11.32 10.31 -15.05
N GLU A 401 11.13 11.49 -15.64
CA GLU A 401 11.99 12.02 -16.71
C GLU A 401 13.42 12.27 -16.24
N GLU A 402 13.59 12.80 -15.04
CA GLU A 402 14.91 13.11 -14.47
C GLU A 402 15.73 11.85 -14.19
N LEU A 403 15.08 10.80 -13.66
CA LEU A 403 15.77 9.63 -13.13
C LEU A 403 15.90 8.47 -14.12
N VAL A 404 15.12 8.44 -15.19
CA VAL A 404 15.12 7.36 -16.19
C VAL A 404 15.73 7.84 -17.50
N ASN A 405 16.81 7.21 -17.91
CA ASN A 405 17.62 7.65 -19.05
C ASN A 405 16.94 7.44 -20.42
N ASP A 406 16.17 6.36 -20.57
CA ASP A 406 15.44 6.08 -21.81
C ASP A 406 14.11 6.84 -21.82
N PRO A 407 13.91 7.77 -22.79
CA PRO A 407 12.70 8.61 -22.80
C PRO A 407 11.40 7.83 -22.94
N SER A 408 11.41 6.69 -23.63
CA SER A 408 10.21 5.87 -23.81
C SER A 408 9.81 5.18 -22.52
N THR A 409 10.78 4.64 -21.80
CA THR A 409 10.57 4.06 -20.46
C THR A 409 10.16 5.12 -19.45
N ALA A 410 10.78 6.29 -19.48
CA ALA A 410 10.41 7.41 -18.62
C ALA A 410 8.95 7.83 -18.83
N GLU A 411 8.50 7.97 -20.08
CA GLU A 411 7.11 8.29 -20.41
C GLU A 411 6.14 7.20 -19.93
N ALA A 412 6.45 5.92 -20.15
CA ALA A 412 5.63 4.80 -19.74
C ALA A 412 5.49 4.69 -18.21
N LEU A 413 6.46 5.21 -17.45
CA LEU A 413 6.42 5.24 -15.97
C LEU A 413 5.66 6.44 -15.39
N LYS A 414 5.18 7.37 -16.21
CA LYS A 414 4.40 8.53 -15.75
C LYS A 414 2.97 8.17 -15.39
N PRO A 415 2.51 8.44 -14.15
CA PRO A 415 1.13 8.20 -13.76
C PRO A 415 0.21 9.34 -14.20
N TYR A 416 -0.90 9.03 -14.88
CA TYR A 416 -1.94 9.97 -15.28
C TYR A 416 -3.27 9.63 -14.60
N TYR A 417 -3.31 9.80 -13.28
CA TYR A 417 -4.50 9.65 -12.43
C TYR A 417 -4.32 10.52 -11.18
N ARG A 418 -5.41 10.80 -10.47
CA ARG A 418 -5.35 11.54 -9.20
C ARG A 418 -4.58 10.73 -8.16
N GLN A 419 -3.74 11.38 -7.38
CA GLN A 419 -2.78 10.76 -6.48
C GLN A 419 -3.38 9.68 -5.57
N PHE A 420 -4.56 9.92 -5.00
CA PHE A 420 -5.24 8.95 -4.13
C PHE A 420 -6.12 7.93 -4.87
N CYS A 421 -6.16 7.91 -6.20
CA CYS A 421 -6.82 6.84 -6.95
C CYS A 421 -6.09 5.50 -6.83
N LYS A 422 -4.78 5.56 -6.61
CA LYS A 422 -3.95 4.42 -6.19
C LYS A 422 -3.18 4.85 -4.95
N ARG A 423 -2.69 3.87 -4.17
CA ARG A 423 -1.83 4.16 -3.04
C ARG A 423 -0.60 4.95 -3.51
N PRO A 424 -0.30 6.13 -2.96
CA PRO A 424 0.97 6.81 -3.18
C PRO A 424 2.13 5.92 -2.73
N CYS A 425 3.21 5.90 -3.49
CA CYS A 425 4.41 5.14 -3.18
C CYS A 425 5.61 6.09 -3.07
N PHE A 426 6.56 5.72 -2.22
CA PHE A 426 7.78 6.49 -1.96
C PHE A 426 8.98 5.55 -2.09
N ASN A 427 9.88 5.81 -3.03
CA ASN A 427 11.06 4.99 -3.24
C ASN A 427 12.10 5.73 -4.07
N ASP A 428 13.37 5.64 -3.70
CA ASP A 428 14.46 6.35 -4.38
C ASP A 428 15.26 5.45 -5.35
N GLU A 429 15.03 4.13 -5.33
CA GLU A 429 15.78 3.17 -6.13
C GLU A 429 14.97 2.58 -7.31
N TYR A 430 13.63 2.64 -7.27
CA TYR A 430 12.77 2.00 -8.26
C TYR A 430 12.94 2.58 -9.67
N LEU A 431 12.81 3.90 -9.81
CA LEU A 431 12.96 4.57 -11.11
C LEU A 431 14.38 4.38 -11.68
N PRO A 432 15.47 4.59 -10.92
CA PRO A 432 16.82 4.34 -11.38
C PRO A 432 17.10 2.86 -11.75
N ALA A 433 16.33 1.90 -11.22
CA ALA A 433 16.51 0.50 -11.57
C ALA A 433 16.34 0.22 -13.06
N PHE A 434 15.47 0.98 -13.76
CA PHE A 434 15.23 0.88 -15.20
C PHE A 434 16.40 1.38 -16.07
N ASN A 435 17.41 2.01 -15.49
CA ASN A 435 18.63 2.39 -16.20
C ASN A 435 19.64 1.22 -16.33
N ARG A 436 19.36 0.09 -15.67
CA ARG A 436 20.21 -1.08 -15.75
C ARG A 436 19.96 -1.82 -17.07
N PRO A 437 21.01 -2.31 -17.74
CA PRO A 437 20.87 -2.96 -19.06
C PRO A 437 20.09 -4.28 -19.01
N ASN A 438 19.95 -4.89 -17.84
CA ASN A 438 19.23 -6.14 -17.62
C ASN A 438 17.78 -5.92 -17.13
N VAL A 439 17.26 -4.69 -17.10
CA VAL A 439 15.90 -4.39 -16.62
C VAL A 439 15.06 -3.85 -17.77
N HIS A 440 13.92 -4.49 -18.01
CA HIS A 440 13.02 -4.19 -19.10
C HIS A 440 11.62 -3.88 -18.56
N LEU A 441 11.10 -2.69 -18.88
CA LEU A 441 9.70 -2.36 -18.63
C LEU A 441 8.87 -2.92 -19.80
N VAL A 442 7.89 -3.74 -19.48
CA VAL A 442 6.89 -4.24 -20.43
C VAL A 442 5.57 -3.51 -20.14
N ASP A 443 5.41 -2.32 -20.73
CA ASP A 443 4.15 -1.57 -20.59
C ASP A 443 3.09 -2.18 -21.51
N THR A 444 1.99 -2.59 -20.93
CA THR A 444 0.85 -3.19 -21.64
C THR A 444 -0.23 -2.17 -21.97
N GLU A 445 0.04 -0.88 -21.83
CA GLU A 445 -0.88 0.23 -22.16
C GLU A 445 -2.28 0.05 -21.54
N GLY A 446 -2.35 -0.44 -20.32
CA GLY A 446 -3.60 -0.66 -19.61
C GLY A 446 -4.30 -1.99 -19.87
N ARG A 447 -3.91 -2.74 -20.92
CA ARG A 447 -4.55 -4.02 -21.28
C ARG A 447 -4.23 -5.14 -20.29
N GLY A 448 -3.00 -5.16 -19.78
CA GLY A 448 -2.47 -6.26 -18.97
C GLY A 448 -1.79 -7.32 -19.83
N ILE A 449 -1.43 -8.43 -19.21
CA ILE A 449 -0.80 -9.60 -19.84
C ILE A 449 -1.83 -10.37 -20.65
N ASP A 450 -1.47 -10.80 -21.88
CA ASP A 450 -2.37 -11.53 -22.76
C ASP A 450 -2.55 -12.98 -22.31
N GLU A 451 -1.42 -13.69 -22.03
CA GLU A 451 -1.42 -15.10 -21.67
C GLU A 451 -0.12 -15.47 -20.93
N ILE A 452 -0.20 -16.44 -20.04
CA ILE A 452 0.96 -17.14 -19.48
C ILE A 452 1.07 -18.48 -20.22
N THR A 453 2.25 -18.79 -20.77
CA THR A 453 2.55 -20.03 -21.47
C THR A 453 3.35 -20.98 -20.59
N GLU A 454 3.64 -22.19 -21.07
CA GLU A 454 4.53 -23.11 -20.36
C GLU A 454 5.94 -22.54 -20.13
N ARG A 455 6.37 -21.55 -20.93
CA ARG A 455 7.75 -21.04 -20.94
C ARG A 455 7.90 -19.57 -20.57
N GLY A 456 6.81 -18.84 -20.41
CA GLY A 456 6.90 -17.42 -20.17
C GLY A 456 5.55 -16.69 -20.23
N ILE A 457 5.61 -15.44 -20.67
CA ILE A 457 4.47 -14.53 -20.70
C ILE A 457 4.33 -13.92 -22.09
N ILE A 458 3.10 -13.94 -22.63
CA ILE A 458 2.76 -13.17 -23.83
C ILE A 458 2.21 -11.82 -23.38
N ALA A 459 2.85 -10.75 -23.83
CA ALA A 459 2.40 -9.38 -23.63
C ALA A 459 2.62 -8.59 -24.92
N ASN A 460 1.65 -7.77 -25.32
CA ASN A 460 1.66 -7.02 -26.57
C ASN A 460 1.87 -7.91 -27.81
N GLY A 461 1.44 -9.18 -27.76
CA GLY A 461 1.57 -10.16 -28.83
C GLY A 461 2.95 -10.82 -28.96
N GLU A 462 3.89 -10.54 -28.04
CA GLU A 462 5.24 -11.14 -28.02
C GLU A 462 5.39 -12.05 -26.81
N GLU A 463 6.00 -13.25 -27.01
CA GLU A 463 6.33 -14.17 -25.93
C GLU A 463 7.69 -13.81 -25.32
N ILE A 464 7.70 -13.54 -24.02
CA ILE A 464 8.89 -13.30 -23.21
C ILE A 464 9.16 -14.54 -22.38
N ALA A 465 10.26 -15.24 -22.68
CA ALA A 465 10.63 -16.46 -21.98
C ALA A 465 11.20 -16.14 -20.60
N LEU A 466 10.76 -16.89 -19.59
CA LEU A 466 11.13 -16.73 -18.18
C LEU A 466 11.56 -18.06 -17.56
N ASP A 467 12.25 -18.04 -16.41
CA ASP A 467 12.75 -19.19 -15.65
C ASP A 467 12.06 -19.28 -14.28
#